data_edb64bfe8f5a72c4b1dfc5c1ddbe04da
#
_entry.id   edb64bfe8f5a72c4b1dfc5c1ddbe04da
#
_cell.length_a   1.000
_cell.length_b   1.000
_cell.length_c   1.000
_cell.angle_alpha   90.00
_cell.angle_beta   90.00
_cell.angle_gamma   90.00
#
_symmetry.space_group_name_H-M   'P 1'
#
loop_
_entity.id
_entity.type
_entity.pdbx_description
1 polymer ?
#
loop_
_entity_poly.entity_id
_entity_poly.type
_entity_poly.pdbx_seq_one_letter_code
_entity_poly.pdbx_strand_id
1 'polypeptide(L)'
;MFKSILAQVNPDKMIQSSMEFLSRSMTMPLFKLGQESVTLWWLIQVVGLLIIVSLFARSLKRFLKNFLLLKLKFNEGNREVISLLVSLGMGILGFILVLQAMGIQLASFAFIIGGFGIGIGFGLQELTKNLVSGLTILGEGKLKVGDLIEFNNKMGYIREISIRSTVIRTFKGSDLVVPNTELTSGSVENWNYDNCQGRIEIPITVAYESDPVLVTEMLLESACMEKSVLRNPPPKVIFKGFGEHALNFELWVWVEKIHQRLFILSSLNFIIQYNFQQRGIEIPFPRRDIWLQNPQAIAAETIDLRVEEKTPKTMLSSSMNHRPALKQLLKELPYFANINDLDLRQVIEMGERKRLNAEEILVKQGEYFRFFCVVLIGKVDAIYENDKISNRLFVFESGDYFGELPLMLDIPYPTTMRTAEPSLIFLIPQECFQILLHQYPHLADHVAEALAQRQDTLDRHKQKLQELGLCNDNDFNHPIVWIRQRLSQIFGLIQSES
;
A
#
# COMPACT_ATOMS: atom_id res chain seq x y z
N MET A 1 48.89 100.35 36.50
CA MET A 1 49.85 99.35 35.98
C MET A 1 49.26 97.98 35.77
N PHE A 2 47.98 97.70 36.06
CA PHE A 2 47.31 96.41 35.95
C PHE A 2 46.41 96.28 34.66
N LYS A 3 46.09 97.42 34.02
CA LYS A 3 45.25 97.48 32.81
C LYS A 3 46.03 97.28 31.48
N SER A 4 47.37 97.40 31.51
CA SER A 4 48.20 97.21 30.28
C SER A 4 48.70 95.81 30.05
N ILE A 5 48.57 94.88 31.00
CA ILE A 5 49.00 93.48 30.88
C ILE A 5 47.88 92.62 30.31
N LEU A 6 46.61 93.00 30.46
CA LEU A 6 45.45 92.30 29.99
C LEU A 6 45.12 92.51 28.50
N ALA A 7 45.78 93.48 27.82
CA ALA A 7 45.52 93.86 26.44
C ALA A 7 46.44 93.11 25.42
N GLN A 8 47.35 92.29 25.89
CA GLN A 8 48.28 91.53 24.98
C GLN A 8 48.04 90.02 24.85
N VAL A 9 47.05 89.56 25.48
CA VAL A 9 46.67 88.13 25.25
C VAL A 9 45.70 88.06 24.08
N ASN A 10 46.24 87.83 22.89
CA ASN A 10 45.44 87.64 21.69
C ASN A 10 44.69 86.30 21.83
N PRO A 11 43.37 86.27 22.01
CA PRO A 11 42.58 85.06 22.27
C PRO A 11 42.69 84.08 21.10
N ASP A 12 42.91 84.59 19.88
CA ASP A 12 43.06 83.78 18.71
C ASP A 12 44.35 82.94 18.71
N LYS A 13 45.48 83.52 19.24
CA LYS A 13 46.74 82.82 19.38
C LYS A 13 46.68 81.76 20.49
N MET A 14 45.95 82.00 21.56
CA MET A 14 45.74 80.98 22.62
C MET A 14 44.86 79.83 22.13
N ILE A 15 43.83 80.14 21.39
CA ILE A 15 42.99 79.10 20.74
C ILE A 15 43.78 78.29 19.70
N GLN A 16 44.58 78.98 18.87
CA GLN A 16 45.44 78.27 17.89
C GLN A 16 46.51 77.43 18.59
N SER A 17 47.21 77.93 19.60
CA SER A 17 48.24 77.16 20.31
C SER A 17 47.63 75.95 21.08
N SER A 18 46.44 76.12 21.62
CA SER A 18 45.72 75.06 22.32
C SER A 18 45.18 74.01 21.30
N MET A 19 44.73 74.40 20.10
CA MET A 19 44.36 73.55 19.04
C MET A 19 45.58 72.79 18.44
N GLU A 20 46.73 73.45 18.27
CA GLU A 20 47.97 72.80 17.83
C GLU A 20 48.49 71.81 18.90
N PHE A 21 48.41 72.14 20.19
CA PHE A 21 48.76 71.22 21.26
C PHE A 21 47.82 70.01 21.32
N LEU A 22 46.51 70.23 21.19
CA LEU A 22 45.52 69.14 21.11
C LEU A 22 45.76 68.27 19.86
N SER A 23 45.97 68.85 18.68
CA SER A 23 46.25 68.09 17.45
C SER A 23 47.55 67.26 17.53
N ARG A 24 48.60 67.88 18.13
CA ARG A 24 49.89 67.21 18.36
C ARG A 24 49.75 66.07 19.39
N SER A 25 49.02 66.25 20.46
CA SER A 25 48.74 65.23 21.49
C SER A 25 47.90 64.09 20.92
N MET A 26 46.94 64.39 20.01
CA MET A 26 46.09 63.37 19.38
C MET A 26 46.85 62.55 18.35
N THR A 27 47.92 63.08 17.74
CA THR A 27 48.70 62.36 16.72
C THR A 27 49.99 61.71 17.23
N MET A 28 50.36 61.94 18.52
CA MET A 28 51.51 61.26 19.12
C MET A 28 51.29 59.74 19.21
N PRO A 29 52.24 58.91 18.70
CA PRO A 29 52.15 57.45 18.81
C PRO A 29 52.36 57.05 20.27
N LEU A 30 51.37 56.42 20.86
CA LEU A 30 51.41 55.85 22.23
C LEU A 30 52.21 54.55 22.24
N PHE A 31 51.94 53.66 21.30
CA PHE A 31 52.67 52.43 21.06
C PHE A 31 52.42 51.91 19.64
N LYS A 32 53.21 50.95 19.18
CA LYS A 32 52.99 50.31 17.88
C LYS A 32 52.30 48.99 18.04
N LEU A 33 51.21 48.78 17.30
CA LEU A 33 50.49 47.53 17.23
C LEU A 33 50.63 46.96 15.78
N GLY A 34 51.55 46.04 15.59
CA GLY A 34 51.88 45.56 14.25
C GLY A 34 52.57 46.64 13.38
N GLN A 35 52.00 47.01 12.25
CA GLN A 35 52.51 48.03 11.33
C GLN A 35 51.90 49.42 11.63
N GLU A 36 50.86 49.51 12.42
CA GLU A 36 50.13 50.73 12.70
C GLU A 36 50.61 51.37 13.99
N SER A 37 50.73 52.71 14.02
CA SER A 37 51.01 53.47 15.22
C SER A 37 49.69 53.82 15.93
N VAL A 38 49.49 53.29 17.10
CA VAL A 38 48.33 53.61 17.93
C VAL A 38 48.46 55.01 18.48
N THR A 39 47.61 55.91 17.97
CA THR A 39 47.47 57.29 18.45
C THR A 39 46.18 57.42 19.27
N LEU A 40 46.09 58.55 20.02
CA LEU A 40 44.86 58.82 20.75
C LEU A 40 43.66 59.00 19.78
N TRP A 41 43.89 59.56 18.60
CA TRP A 41 42.88 59.65 17.53
C TRP A 41 42.42 58.29 17.02
N TRP A 42 43.35 57.36 16.81
CA TRP A 42 43.06 55.97 16.44
C TRP A 42 42.15 55.28 17.47
N LEU A 43 42.46 55.46 18.80
CA LEU A 43 41.63 54.90 19.86
C LEU A 43 40.20 55.46 19.84
N ILE A 44 40.06 56.82 19.65
CA ILE A 44 38.75 57.45 19.55
C ILE A 44 37.95 56.89 18.35
N GLN A 45 38.60 56.72 17.21
CA GLN A 45 37.98 56.09 16.00
C GLN A 45 37.53 54.65 16.28
N VAL A 46 38.35 53.79 16.89
CA VAL A 46 38.00 52.44 17.27
C VAL A 46 36.80 52.42 18.19
N VAL A 47 36.83 53.20 19.27
CA VAL A 47 35.73 53.30 20.24
C VAL A 47 34.48 53.81 19.54
N GLY A 48 34.58 54.85 18.70
CA GLY A 48 33.45 55.40 17.95
C GLY A 48 32.80 54.36 17.03
N LEU A 49 33.61 53.60 16.26
CA LEU A 49 33.15 52.53 15.38
C LEU A 49 32.53 51.40 16.15
N LEU A 50 33.09 50.99 17.30
CA LEU A 50 32.50 49.98 18.19
C LEU A 50 31.17 50.40 18.76
N ILE A 51 31.01 51.69 19.14
CA ILE A 51 29.73 52.23 19.55
C ILE A 51 28.72 52.16 18.39
N ILE A 52 29.09 52.53 17.20
CA ILE A 52 28.23 52.48 16.01
C ILE A 52 27.79 51.02 15.77
N VAL A 53 28.72 50.06 15.75
CA VAL A 53 28.41 48.64 15.62
C VAL A 53 27.47 48.13 16.71
N SER A 54 27.71 48.56 17.99
CA SER A 54 26.83 48.19 19.10
C SER A 54 25.42 48.77 18.97
N LEU A 55 25.32 50.03 18.55
CA LEU A 55 24.03 50.68 18.32
C LEU A 55 23.29 50.00 17.13
N PHE A 56 24.02 49.69 16.06
CA PHE A 56 23.48 48.95 14.91
C PHE A 56 22.99 47.59 15.33
N ALA A 57 23.77 46.80 16.06
CA ALA A 57 23.37 45.48 16.54
C ALA A 57 22.12 45.54 17.45
N ARG A 58 22.04 46.55 18.34
CA ARG A 58 20.85 46.76 19.17
C ARG A 58 19.63 47.20 18.36
N SER A 59 19.82 48.07 17.38
CA SER A 59 18.75 48.48 16.47
C SER A 59 18.23 47.31 15.66
N LEU A 60 19.15 46.49 15.13
CA LEU A 60 18.83 45.27 14.38
C LEU A 60 18.06 44.25 15.26
N LYS A 61 18.49 44.03 16.52
CA LYS A 61 17.76 43.23 17.49
C LYS A 61 16.32 43.71 17.67
N ARG A 62 16.12 45.04 17.86
CA ARG A 62 14.79 45.60 18.04
C ARG A 62 13.92 45.45 16.78
N PHE A 63 14.52 45.73 15.61
CA PHE A 63 13.83 45.60 14.35
C PHE A 63 13.39 44.15 14.09
N LEU A 64 14.27 43.16 14.26
CA LEU A 64 13.96 41.74 14.11
C LEU A 64 12.86 41.32 15.09
N LYS A 65 13.02 41.64 16.40
CA LYS A 65 12.06 41.22 17.43
C LYS A 65 10.68 41.81 17.22
N ASN A 66 10.61 43.15 16.96
CA ASN A 66 9.35 43.88 16.98
C ASN A 66 8.66 44.02 15.64
N PHE A 67 9.36 43.79 14.54
CA PHE A 67 8.80 43.94 13.18
C PHE A 67 8.83 42.65 12.39
N LEU A 68 10.01 42.13 12.05
CA LEU A 68 10.13 40.99 11.12
C LEU A 68 9.57 39.69 11.72
N LEU A 69 10.04 39.31 12.92
CA LEU A 69 9.63 38.06 13.57
C LEU A 69 8.19 38.13 14.12
N LEU A 70 7.71 39.30 14.42
CA LEU A 70 6.29 39.52 14.79
C LEU A 70 5.39 39.26 13.57
N LYS A 71 5.76 39.80 12.41
CA LYS A 71 5.01 39.61 11.15
C LYS A 71 4.99 38.15 10.74
N LEU A 72 6.06 37.40 11.02
CA LEU A 72 6.17 35.96 10.78
C LEU A 72 5.47 35.09 11.83
N LYS A 73 4.75 35.69 12.80
CA LYS A 73 3.97 35.02 13.86
C LYS A 73 4.79 34.06 14.75
N PHE A 74 6.07 34.37 14.96
CA PHE A 74 6.87 33.60 15.92
C PHE A 74 6.44 33.86 17.35
N ASN A 75 6.50 32.86 18.22
CA ASN A 75 6.25 32.98 19.67
C ASN A 75 7.28 33.93 20.32
N GLU A 76 6.89 34.57 21.41
CA GLU A 76 7.71 35.60 22.07
C GLU A 76 9.12 35.09 22.46
N GLY A 77 9.21 33.85 23.01
CA GLY A 77 10.48 33.24 23.34
C GLY A 77 11.40 33.03 22.14
N ASN A 78 10.84 32.55 21.01
CA ASN A 78 11.62 32.33 19.77
C ASN A 78 12.08 33.67 19.17
N ARG A 79 11.25 34.71 19.22
CA ARG A 79 11.63 36.06 18.76
C ARG A 79 12.82 36.61 19.53
N GLU A 80 12.84 36.42 20.86
CA GLU A 80 13.94 36.90 21.73
C GLU A 80 15.25 36.16 21.36
N VAL A 81 15.22 34.81 21.29
CA VAL A 81 16.40 34.00 21.01
C VAL A 81 16.95 34.26 19.60
N ILE A 82 16.10 34.26 18.57
CA ILE A 82 16.54 34.49 17.20
C ILE A 82 17.12 35.89 17.03
N SER A 83 16.44 36.94 17.59
CA SER A 83 16.94 38.28 17.48
C SER A 83 18.25 38.51 18.26
N LEU A 84 18.42 37.80 19.39
CA LEU A 84 19.68 37.81 20.14
C LEU A 84 20.82 37.18 19.33
N LEU A 85 20.63 35.97 18.79
CA LEU A 85 21.64 35.25 18.04
C LEU A 85 22.07 36.00 16.77
N VAL A 86 21.12 36.53 16.01
CA VAL A 86 21.42 37.33 14.81
C VAL A 86 22.15 38.64 15.17
N SER A 87 21.73 39.34 16.22
CA SER A 87 22.38 40.58 16.66
C SER A 87 23.78 40.34 17.22
N LEU A 88 23.99 39.19 17.91
CA LEU A 88 25.32 38.78 18.39
C LEU A 88 26.26 38.46 17.24
N GLY A 89 25.79 37.66 16.25
CA GLY A 89 26.58 37.34 15.05
C GLY A 89 26.95 38.60 14.24
N MET A 90 25.99 39.51 14.06
CA MET A 90 26.25 40.78 13.39
C MET A 90 27.19 41.69 14.19
N GLY A 91 27.08 41.66 15.53
CA GLY A 91 28.00 42.38 16.42
C GLY A 91 29.45 41.85 16.30
N ILE A 92 29.64 40.51 16.28
CA ILE A 92 30.95 39.87 16.09
C ILE A 92 31.51 40.20 14.71
N LEU A 93 30.69 40.13 13.66
CA LEU A 93 31.11 40.48 12.29
C LEU A 93 31.54 41.95 12.21
N GLY A 94 30.73 42.87 12.78
CA GLY A 94 31.05 44.28 12.84
C GLY A 94 32.32 44.57 13.63
N PHE A 95 32.56 43.87 14.76
CA PHE A 95 33.80 43.97 15.50
C PHE A 95 35.02 43.55 14.64
N ILE A 96 34.93 42.42 13.93
CA ILE A 96 36.01 41.95 13.03
C ILE A 96 36.28 42.98 11.95
N LEU A 97 35.25 43.57 11.31
CA LEU A 97 35.37 44.60 10.28
C LEU A 97 36.04 45.87 10.82
N VAL A 98 35.69 46.29 12.04
CA VAL A 98 36.34 47.45 12.72
C VAL A 98 37.81 47.18 12.92
N LEU A 99 38.18 46.01 13.45
CA LEU A 99 39.62 45.64 13.63
C LEU A 99 40.39 45.66 12.30
N GLN A 100 39.81 45.11 11.25
CA GLN A 100 40.40 45.07 9.92
C GLN A 100 40.54 46.48 9.32
N ALA A 101 39.52 47.34 9.45
CA ALA A 101 39.57 48.73 9.00
C ALA A 101 40.62 49.59 9.74
N MET A 102 40.97 49.22 10.96
CA MET A 102 41.99 49.84 11.78
C MET A 102 43.43 49.28 11.55
N GLY A 103 43.63 48.46 10.50
CA GLY A 103 44.94 47.94 10.15
C GLY A 103 45.44 46.74 10.96
N ILE A 104 44.58 46.16 11.82
CA ILE A 104 44.94 44.97 12.57
C ILE A 104 44.92 43.77 11.66
N GLN A 105 46.08 43.13 11.50
CA GLN A 105 46.22 41.92 10.67
C GLN A 105 45.53 40.73 11.33
N LEU A 106 44.33 40.42 10.86
CA LEU A 106 43.52 39.32 11.35
C LEU A 106 44.06 37.95 10.95
N ALA A 107 45.07 37.87 10.03
CA ALA A 107 45.70 36.64 9.59
C ALA A 107 46.23 35.79 10.79
N SER A 108 46.77 36.43 11.82
CA SER A 108 47.26 35.76 13.03
C SER A 108 46.14 35.09 13.82
N PHE A 109 44.92 35.56 13.71
CA PHE A 109 43.74 35.00 14.41
C PHE A 109 42.91 34.08 13.52
N ALA A 110 43.23 33.97 12.23
CA ALA A 110 42.47 33.17 11.25
C ALA A 110 42.40 31.71 11.66
N PHE A 111 43.46 31.16 12.24
CA PHE A 111 43.50 29.78 12.74
C PHE A 111 42.52 29.56 13.90
N ILE A 112 42.48 30.49 14.85
CA ILE A 112 41.58 30.43 16.01
C ILE A 112 40.12 30.61 15.55
N ILE A 113 39.85 31.60 14.70
CA ILE A 113 38.52 31.85 14.15
C ILE A 113 38.04 30.66 13.33
N GLY A 114 38.93 30.06 12.53
CA GLY A 114 38.66 28.84 11.76
C GLY A 114 38.30 27.65 12.67
N GLY A 115 39.09 27.44 13.75
CA GLY A 115 38.80 26.40 14.73
C GLY A 115 37.44 26.56 15.42
N PHE A 116 37.10 27.78 15.83
CA PHE A 116 35.78 28.07 16.38
C PHE A 116 34.66 27.87 15.33
N GLY A 117 34.91 28.29 14.09
CA GLY A 117 33.95 28.09 12.99
C GLY A 117 33.65 26.62 12.74
N ILE A 118 34.67 25.76 12.73
CA ILE A 118 34.52 24.31 12.60
C ILE A 118 33.73 23.74 13.79
N GLY A 119 34.08 24.14 15.02
CA GLY A 119 33.37 23.68 16.24
C GLY A 119 31.90 24.04 16.21
N ILE A 120 31.55 25.28 15.88
CA ILE A 120 30.17 25.75 15.73
C ILE A 120 29.47 25.01 14.57
N GLY A 121 30.17 24.79 13.44
CA GLY A 121 29.67 24.04 12.30
C GLY A 121 29.25 22.61 12.67
N PHE A 122 30.08 21.88 13.40
CA PHE A 122 29.73 20.56 13.93
C PHE A 122 28.57 20.61 14.94
N GLY A 123 28.54 21.62 15.80
CA GLY A 123 27.42 21.79 16.74
C GLY A 123 26.08 22.09 16.07
N LEU A 124 26.07 22.73 14.88
CA LEU A 124 24.88 23.04 14.13
C LEU A 124 24.54 22.01 13.03
N GLN A 125 25.39 21.01 12.81
CA GLN A 125 25.27 20.03 11.74
C GLN A 125 23.89 19.36 11.72
N GLU A 126 23.43 18.85 12.85
CA GLU A 126 22.15 18.14 12.95
C GLU A 126 20.96 19.06 12.68
N LEU A 127 21.03 20.29 13.16
CA LEU A 127 20.00 21.28 12.90
C LEU A 127 19.90 21.59 11.41
N THR A 128 21.04 21.76 10.74
CA THR A 128 21.12 22.05 9.29
C THR A 128 20.61 20.86 8.48
N LYS A 129 21.00 19.63 8.83
CA LYS A 129 20.51 18.43 8.18
C LYS A 129 18.97 18.35 8.27
N ASN A 130 18.38 18.53 9.44
CA ASN A 130 16.93 18.49 9.62
C ASN A 130 16.21 19.59 8.84
N LEU A 131 16.78 20.77 8.75
CA LEU A 131 16.23 21.88 7.99
C LEU A 131 16.24 21.56 6.49
N VAL A 132 17.37 21.12 5.94
CA VAL A 132 17.48 20.71 4.54
C VAL A 132 16.53 19.58 4.22
N SER A 133 16.47 18.55 5.09
CA SER A 133 15.51 17.44 4.95
C SER A 133 14.07 17.91 4.95
N GLY A 134 13.70 18.84 5.82
CA GLY A 134 12.35 19.42 5.84
C GLY A 134 12.01 20.16 4.55
N LEU A 135 12.94 20.96 4.02
CA LEU A 135 12.77 21.62 2.73
C LEU A 135 12.67 20.62 1.57
N THR A 136 13.44 19.54 1.62
CA THR A 136 13.37 18.45 0.64
C THR A 136 12.01 17.76 0.65
N ILE A 137 11.50 17.38 1.83
CA ILE A 137 10.17 16.77 1.96
C ILE A 137 9.09 17.67 1.36
N LEU A 138 9.12 18.97 1.71
CA LEU A 138 8.15 19.94 1.20
C LEU A 138 8.29 20.20 -0.29
N GLY A 139 9.53 20.22 -0.80
CA GLY A 139 9.82 20.50 -2.21
C GLY A 139 9.54 19.35 -3.15
N GLU A 140 9.84 18.12 -2.74
CA GLU A 140 9.57 16.92 -3.54
C GLU A 140 8.09 16.51 -3.51
N GLY A 141 7.35 16.83 -2.45
CA GLY A 141 5.94 16.51 -2.33
C GLY A 141 5.60 15.03 -2.28
N LYS A 142 6.59 14.15 -1.99
CA LYS A 142 6.38 12.70 -1.84
C LYS A 142 5.65 12.34 -0.55
N LEU A 143 5.77 13.19 0.46
CA LEU A 143 5.06 13.10 1.73
C LEU A 143 4.26 14.39 1.92
N LYS A 144 2.96 14.26 2.20
CA LYS A 144 2.04 15.40 2.38
C LYS A 144 1.29 15.27 3.69
N VAL A 145 0.81 16.40 4.20
CA VAL A 145 -0.10 16.40 5.34
C VAL A 145 -1.38 15.66 4.95
N GLY A 146 -1.78 14.69 5.77
CA GLY A 146 -2.91 13.80 5.52
C GLY A 146 -2.52 12.44 4.93
N ASP A 147 -1.27 12.24 4.51
CA ASP A 147 -0.82 10.93 4.03
C ASP A 147 -0.78 9.91 5.17
N LEU A 148 -1.20 8.69 4.85
CA LEU A 148 -1.02 7.52 5.71
C LEU A 148 0.35 6.93 5.43
N ILE A 149 1.21 6.94 6.41
CA ILE A 149 2.56 6.39 6.30
C ILE A 149 2.83 5.33 7.37
N GLU A 150 3.73 4.42 7.04
CA GLU A 150 4.33 3.50 7.99
C GLU A 150 5.82 3.83 8.14
N PHE A 151 6.23 4.07 9.38
CA PHE A 151 7.59 4.40 9.76
C PHE A 151 7.95 3.66 11.04
N ASN A 152 9.04 2.89 11.04
CA ASN A 152 9.50 2.07 12.17
C ASN A 152 8.37 1.20 12.76
N ASN A 153 7.63 0.48 11.91
CA ASN A 153 6.49 -0.38 12.27
C ASN A 153 5.34 0.37 12.98
N LYS A 154 5.29 1.69 12.85
CA LYS A 154 4.20 2.53 13.35
C LYS A 154 3.48 3.18 12.19
N MET A 155 2.20 2.90 12.10
CA MET A 155 1.35 3.46 11.07
C MET A 155 0.57 4.67 11.61
N GLY A 156 0.47 5.73 10.81
CA GLY A 156 -0.25 6.93 11.19
C GLY A 156 -0.35 7.96 10.08
N TYR A 157 -1.16 8.99 10.31
CA TYR A 157 -1.34 10.10 9.38
C TYR A 157 -0.36 11.23 9.67
N ILE A 158 0.26 11.79 8.64
CA ILE A 158 1.05 13.01 8.76
C ILE A 158 0.09 14.14 9.14
N ARG A 159 0.27 14.69 10.34
CA ARG A 159 -0.52 15.80 10.87
C ARG A 159 0.06 17.15 10.49
N GLU A 160 1.38 17.26 10.56
CA GLU A 160 2.11 18.51 10.31
C GLU A 160 3.53 18.19 9.85
N ILE A 161 4.02 18.93 8.86
CA ILE A 161 5.40 18.93 8.43
C ILE A 161 5.99 20.28 8.80
N SER A 162 6.83 20.31 9.83
CA SER A 162 7.54 21.50 10.28
C SER A 162 8.96 21.53 9.73
N ILE A 163 9.67 22.65 9.90
CA ILE A 163 11.03 22.87 9.36
C ILE A 163 12.02 21.78 9.83
N ARG A 164 11.92 21.34 11.08
CA ARG A 164 12.87 20.40 11.68
C ARG A 164 12.31 19.00 11.87
N SER A 165 11.02 18.85 12.04
CA SER A 165 10.37 17.60 12.41
C SER A 165 8.98 17.50 11.77
N THR A 166 8.56 16.27 11.54
CA THR A 166 7.21 15.91 11.07
C THR A 166 6.45 15.25 12.22
N VAL A 167 5.19 15.64 12.40
CA VAL A 167 4.31 15.07 13.42
C VAL A 167 3.37 14.06 12.77
N ILE A 168 3.39 12.82 13.26
CA ILE A 168 2.58 11.71 12.75
C ILE A 168 1.58 11.33 13.86
N ARG A 169 0.28 11.40 13.57
CA ARG A 169 -0.79 10.94 14.45
C ARG A 169 -1.00 9.44 14.24
N THR A 170 -0.62 8.64 15.23
CA THR A 170 -0.80 7.17 15.19
C THR A 170 -2.27 6.77 15.37
N PHE A 171 -2.65 5.56 14.94
CA PHE A 171 -4.00 5.03 15.19
C PHE A 171 -4.33 4.86 16.68
N LYS A 172 -3.33 4.82 17.55
CA LYS A 172 -3.52 4.80 19.02
C LYS A 172 -3.83 6.18 19.59
N GLY A 173 -3.86 7.24 18.75
CA GLY A 173 -4.15 8.62 19.16
C GLY A 173 -2.93 9.39 19.68
N SER A 174 -1.74 8.83 19.71
CA SER A 174 -0.50 9.53 20.09
C SER A 174 0.10 10.28 18.91
N ASP A 175 0.76 11.41 19.21
CA ASP A 175 1.56 12.13 18.23
C ASP A 175 3.02 11.68 18.32
N LEU A 176 3.53 11.15 17.23
CA LEU A 176 4.93 10.78 17.05
C LEU A 176 5.64 11.94 16.37
N VAL A 177 6.61 12.56 17.03
CA VAL A 177 7.43 13.64 16.47
C VAL A 177 8.72 13.01 15.94
N VAL A 178 8.90 13.05 14.63
CA VAL A 178 10.02 12.45 13.93
C VAL A 178 10.91 13.54 13.35
N PRO A 179 12.23 13.56 13.62
CA PRO A 179 13.16 14.43 12.92
C PRO A 179 13.08 14.24 11.40
N ASN A 180 13.11 15.33 10.62
CA ASN A 180 12.97 15.22 9.17
C ASN A 180 14.09 14.40 8.51
N THR A 181 15.28 14.40 9.11
CA THR A 181 16.41 13.58 8.64
C THR A 181 16.09 12.08 8.66
N GLU A 182 15.36 11.59 9.65
CA GLU A 182 14.99 10.18 9.72
C GLU A 182 14.03 9.77 8.60
N LEU A 183 13.09 10.66 8.22
CA LEU A 183 12.16 10.41 7.13
C LEU A 183 12.82 10.49 5.74
N THR A 184 13.91 11.27 5.60
CA THR A 184 14.62 11.41 4.31
C THR A 184 15.75 10.41 4.13
N SER A 185 16.34 9.91 5.23
CA SER A 185 17.44 8.93 5.18
C SER A 185 16.97 7.49 5.34
N GLY A 186 15.80 7.27 5.94
CA GLY A 186 15.18 5.96 6.11
C GLY A 186 14.19 5.61 4.99
N SER A 187 13.75 4.35 4.98
CA SER A 187 12.61 3.95 4.14
C SER A 187 11.31 4.31 4.85
N VAL A 188 10.41 4.96 4.12
CA VAL A 188 9.05 5.29 4.57
C VAL A 188 8.08 4.69 3.57
N GLU A 189 7.12 3.90 4.03
CA GLU A 189 6.05 3.40 3.19
C GLU A 189 4.90 4.40 3.19
N ASN A 190 4.57 4.97 2.03
CA ASN A 190 3.43 5.86 1.85
C ASN A 190 2.28 5.07 1.21
N TRP A 191 1.21 4.86 1.98
CA TRP A 191 0.03 4.09 1.57
C TRP A 191 -1.00 4.92 0.80
N ASN A 192 -0.80 6.24 0.66
CA ASN A 192 -1.71 7.16 -0.03
C ASN A 192 -1.07 7.84 -1.25
N TYR A 193 0.08 7.38 -1.71
CA TYR A 193 0.85 8.10 -2.74
C TYR A 193 0.05 8.27 -4.04
N ASP A 194 -0.53 7.19 -4.57
CA ASP A 194 -1.37 7.21 -5.77
C ASP A 194 -2.85 6.92 -5.43
N ASN A 195 -3.07 5.94 -4.55
CA ASN A 195 -4.40 5.53 -4.10
C ASN A 195 -4.27 4.93 -2.69
N CYS A 196 -5.43 4.66 -2.04
CA CYS A 196 -5.46 4.05 -0.72
C CYS A 196 -5.53 2.51 -0.76
N GLN A 197 -5.31 1.90 -1.93
CA GLN A 197 -5.40 0.46 -2.09
C GLN A 197 -4.19 -0.23 -1.50
N GLY A 198 -4.42 -1.38 -0.89
CA GLY A 198 -3.34 -2.18 -0.33
C GLY A 198 -3.71 -3.65 -0.28
N ARG A 199 -2.67 -4.51 -0.21
CA ARG A 199 -2.84 -5.95 -0.05
C ARG A 199 -2.80 -6.31 1.43
N ILE A 200 -3.74 -7.15 1.86
CA ILE A 200 -3.75 -7.79 3.18
C ILE A 200 -3.37 -9.26 2.98
N GLU A 201 -2.44 -9.73 3.77
CA GLU A 201 -1.98 -11.11 3.80
C GLU A 201 -2.49 -11.74 5.09
N ILE A 202 -3.25 -12.84 4.95
CA ILE A 202 -3.90 -13.51 6.08
C ILE A 202 -3.32 -14.91 6.20
N PRO A 203 -2.48 -15.17 7.20
CA PRO A 203 -1.99 -16.51 7.46
C PRO A 203 -3.09 -17.38 8.05
N ILE A 204 -3.28 -18.58 7.49
CA ILE A 204 -4.28 -19.54 7.90
C ILE A 204 -3.61 -20.90 8.04
N THR A 205 -3.95 -21.61 9.11
CA THR A 205 -3.49 -22.97 9.37
C THR A 205 -4.68 -23.91 9.49
N VAL A 206 -4.58 -25.07 8.84
CA VAL A 206 -5.63 -26.11 8.90
C VAL A 206 -5.01 -27.46 9.23
N ALA A 207 -5.82 -28.39 9.75
CA ALA A 207 -5.36 -29.73 10.10
C ALA A 207 -4.87 -30.49 8.84
N TYR A 208 -3.93 -31.42 9.00
CA TYR A 208 -3.38 -32.24 7.93
C TYR A 208 -4.42 -33.08 7.17
N GLU A 209 -5.48 -33.44 7.85
CA GLU A 209 -6.61 -34.21 7.32
C GLU A 209 -7.51 -33.40 6.39
N SER A 210 -7.35 -32.06 6.38
CA SER A 210 -8.14 -31.16 5.52
C SER A 210 -7.73 -31.31 4.06
N ASP A 211 -8.72 -31.33 3.17
CA ASP A 211 -8.46 -31.29 1.72
C ASP A 211 -7.95 -29.90 1.30
N PRO A 212 -6.70 -29.78 0.79
CA PRO A 212 -6.14 -28.49 0.42
C PRO A 212 -6.93 -27.74 -0.67
N VAL A 213 -7.60 -28.46 -1.57
CA VAL A 213 -8.42 -27.86 -2.63
C VAL A 213 -9.69 -27.28 -2.06
N LEU A 214 -10.33 -27.99 -1.14
CA LEU A 214 -11.51 -27.49 -0.42
C LEU A 214 -11.15 -26.27 0.44
N VAL A 215 -9.99 -26.26 1.13
CA VAL A 215 -9.49 -25.11 1.86
C VAL A 215 -9.31 -23.92 0.96
N THR A 216 -8.67 -24.10 -0.20
CA THR A 216 -8.46 -23.03 -1.19
C THR A 216 -9.81 -22.46 -1.65
N GLU A 217 -10.78 -23.32 -1.95
CA GLU A 217 -12.12 -22.90 -2.32
C GLU A 217 -12.79 -22.04 -1.25
N MET A 218 -12.77 -22.51 0.01
CA MET A 218 -13.40 -21.80 1.10
C MET A 218 -12.75 -20.45 1.41
N LEU A 219 -11.44 -20.35 1.27
CA LEU A 219 -10.73 -19.08 1.44
C LEU A 219 -11.08 -18.09 0.34
N LEU A 220 -11.15 -18.53 -0.93
CA LEU A 220 -11.59 -17.68 -2.04
C LEU A 220 -13.06 -17.26 -1.90
N GLU A 221 -13.93 -18.17 -1.46
CA GLU A 221 -15.33 -17.84 -1.18
C GLU A 221 -15.45 -16.81 -0.04
N SER A 222 -14.68 -16.98 1.03
CA SER A 222 -14.65 -16.04 2.15
C SER A 222 -14.21 -14.63 1.70
N ALA A 223 -13.18 -14.54 0.85
CA ALA A 223 -12.74 -13.29 0.28
C ALA A 223 -13.83 -12.61 -0.57
N CYS A 224 -14.61 -13.41 -1.32
CA CYS A 224 -15.72 -12.89 -2.13
C CYS A 224 -16.93 -12.46 -1.29
N MET A 225 -17.10 -13.00 -0.09
CA MET A 225 -18.17 -12.60 0.83
C MET A 225 -17.89 -11.24 1.48
N GLU A 226 -16.63 -10.86 1.66
CA GLU A 226 -16.26 -9.56 2.23
C GLU A 226 -16.38 -8.45 1.18
N LYS A 227 -17.24 -7.45 1.47
CA LYS A 227 -17.56 -6.36 0.53
C LYS A 227 -16.38 -5.43 0.26
N SER A 228 -15.48 -5.31 1.22
CA SER A 228 -14.32 -4.41 1.14
C SER A 228 -13.17 -4.97 0.32
N VAL A 229 -13.24 -6.26 -0.06
CA VAL A 229 -12.24 -6.91 -0.91
C VAL A 229 -12.50 -6.59 -2.37
N LEU A 230 -11.45 -6.13 -3.04
CA LEU A 230 -11.48 -5.85 -4.47
C LEU A 230 -11.56 -7.14 -5.29
N ARG A 231 -12.25 -7.06 -6.42
CA ARG A 231 -12.33 -8.15 -7.39
C ARG A 231 -11.21 -8.10 -8.43
N ASN A 232 -10.66 -6.91 -8.64
CA ASN A 232 -9.50 -6.69 -9.49
C ASN A 232 -8.49 -5.79 -8.75
N PRO A 233 -7.29 -6.28 -8.42
CA PRO A 233 -6.80 -7.66 -8.60
C PRO A 233 -7.60 -8.70 -7.80
N PRO A 234 -7.79 -9.93 -8.34
CA PRO A 234 -8.56 -10.96 -7.66
C PRO A 234 -7.84 -11.51 -6.42
N PRO A 235 -8.60 -12.01 -5.42
CA PRO A 235 -8.04 -12.72 -4.28
C PRO A 235 -7.22 -13.94 -4.73
N LYS A 236 -6.14 -14.25 -3.99
CA LYS A 236 -5.30 -15.42 -4.25
C LYS A 236 -5.05 -16.19 -2.97
N VAL A 237 -4.98 -17.51 -3.09
CA VAL A 237 -4.60 -18.41 -1.99
C VAL A 237 -3.23 -18.99 -2.30
N ILE A 238 -2.32 -18.89 -1.36
CA ILE A 238 -0.98 -19.44 -1.47
C ILE A 238 -0.84 -20.58 -0.46
N PHE A 239 -0.53 -21.77 -0.93
CA PHE A 239 -0.13 -22.86 -0.04
C PHE A 239 1.34 -22.67 0.30
N LYS A 240 1.63 -22.24 1.54
CA LYS A 240 2.99 -21.91 2.01
C LYS A 240 3.85 -23.15 2.28
N GLY A 241 3.19 -24.29 2.58
CA GLY A 241 3.86 -25.54 2.87
C GLY A 241 3.32 -26.27 4.09
N PHE A 242 4.08 -27.28 4.49
CA PHE A 242 3.76 -28.17 5.59
C PHE A 242 4.39 -27.63 6.87
N GLY A 243 3.57 -27.30 7.86
CA GLY A 243 4.03 -26.87 9.19
C GLY A 243 4.26 -28.06 10.10
N GLU A 244 4.68 -27.80 11.34
CA GLU A 244 4.97 -28.85 12.33
C GLU A 244 3.73 -29.68 12.69
N HIS A 245 2.54 -29.04 12.71
CA HIS A 245 1.27 -29.67 13.09
C HIS A 245 0.10 -29.35 12.16
N ALA A 246 0.36 -28.66 11.04
CA ALA A 246 -0.68 -28.09 10.19
C ALA A 246 -0.22 -27.85 8.75
N LEU A 247 -1.20 -27.74 7.85
CA LEU A 247 -1.00 -27.18 6.53
C LEU A 247 -1.10 -25.64 6.61
N ASN A 248 -0.12 -24.93 6.07
CA ASN A 248 -0.03 -23.48 6.12
C ASN A 248 -0.47 -22.87 4.79
N PHE A 249 -1.45 -22.02 4.85
CA PHE A 249 -1.96 -21.23 3.73
C PHE A 249 -1.82 -19.74 4.02
N GLU A 250 -1.93 -18.94 2.98
CA GLU A 250 -1.99 -17.51 3.08
C GLU A 250 -3.01 -16.99 2.06
N LEU A 251 -4.01 -16.25 2.55
CA LEU A 251 -4.99 -15.60 1.69
C LEU A 251 -4.55 -14.16 1.43
N TRP A 252 -4.38 -13.80 0.16
CA TRP A 252 -4.05 -12.47 -0.30
C TRP A 252 -5.29 -11.79 -0.84
N VAL A 253 -5.63 -10.65 -0.26
CA VAL A 253 -6.77 -9.84 -0.68
C VAL A 253 -6.35 -8.39 -0.87
N TRP A 254 -6.81 -7.77 -1.94
CA TRP A 254 -6.66 -6.34 -2.17
C TRP A 254 -7.89 -5.61 -1.64
N VAL A 255 -7.66 -4.48 -0.99
CA VAL A 255 -8.71 -3.65 -0.39
C VAL A 255 -8.60 -2.20 -0.85
N GLU A 256 -9.73 -1.52 -1.01
CA GLU A 256 -9.75 -0.13 -1.45
C GLU A 256 -9.17 0.83 -0.40
N LYS A 257 -9.37 0.51 0.90
CA LYS A 257 -9.01 1.36 2.03
C LYS A 257 -8.14 0.61 3.02
N ILE A 258 -6.82 0.61 2.78
CA ILE A 258 -5.86 -0.14 3.62
C ILE A 258 -5.86 0.29 5.09
N HIS A 259 -6.23 1.55 5.40
CA HIS A 259 -6.35 2.03 6.78
C HIS A 259 -7.40 1.27 7.60
N GLN A 260 -8.37 0.60 6.94
CA GLN A 260 -9.37 -0.25 7.56
C GLN A 260 -8.91 -1.71 7.69
N ARG A 261 -7.64 -2.02 7.39
CA ARG A 261 -7.12 -3.39 7.32
C ARG A 261 -7.47 -4.25 8.54
N LEU A 262 -7.43 -3.69 9.75
CA LEU A 262 -7.73 -4.44 10.98
C LEU A 262 -9.20 -4.87 11.07
N PHE A 263 -10.11 -3.99 10.66
CA PHE A 263 -11.55 -4.32 10.63
C PHE A 263 -11.86 -5.34 9.55
N ILE A 264 -11.27 -5.17 8.36
CA ILE A 264 -11.44 -6.10 7.24
C ILE A 264 -10.85 -7.47 7.59
N LEU A 265 -9.65 -7.50 8.17
CA LEU A 265 -9.01 -8.72 8.66
C LEU A 265 -9.89 -9.45 9.69
N SER A 266 -10.45 -8.72 10.64
CA SER A 266 -11.38 -9.28 11.64
C SER A 266 -12.63 -9.86 10.97
N SER A 267 -13.24 -9.12 10.05
CA SER A 267 -14.41 -9.57 9.28
C SER A 267 -14.11 -10.85 8.50
N LEU A 268 -12.98 -10.87 7.80
CA LEU A 268 -12.55 -12.05 7.04
C LEU A 268 -12.32 -13.26 7.94
N ASN A 269 -11.70 -13.08 9.11
CA ASN A 269 -11.51 -14.19 10.05
C ASN A 269 -12.84 -14.79 10.53
N PHE A 270 -13.86 -13.95 10.78
CA PHE A 270 -15.20 -14.44 11.11
C PHE A 270 -15.83 -15.23 9.97
N ILE A 271 -15.72 -14.71 8.73
CA ILE A 271 -16.27 -15.37 7.55
C ILE A 271 -15.53 -16.70 7.28
N ILE A 272 -14.21 -16.71 7.38
CA ILE A 272 -13.38 -17.92 7.21
C ILE A 272 -13.76 -18.96 8.25
N GLN A 273 -13.86 -18.58 9.53
CA GLN A 273 -14.26 -19.49 10.59
C GLN A 273 -15.64 -20.07 10.34
N TYR A 274 -16.60 -19.25 9.93
CA TYR A 274 -17.95 -19.70 9.58
C TYR A 274 -17.91 -20.73 8.42
N ASN A 275 -17.22 -20.42 7.33
CA ASN A 275 -17.13 -21.31 6.17
C ASN A 275 -16.40 -22.61 6.49
N PHE A 276 -15.33 -22.57 7.30
CA PHE A 276 -14.62 -23.76 7.75
C PHE A 276 -15.50 -24.68 8.58
N GLN A 277 -16.25 -24.12 9.53
CA GLN A 277 -17.20 -24.91 10.34
C GLN A 277 -18.27 -25.57 9.47
N GLN A 278 -18.82 -24.86 8.47
CA GLN A 278 -19.83 -25.41 7.57
C GLN A 278 -19.31 -26.58 6.72
N ARG A 279 -18.01 -26.63 6.47
CA ARG A 279 -17.38 -27.64 5.61
C ARG A 279 -16.55 -28.69 6.37
N GLY A 280 -16.57 -28.63 7.71
CA GLY A 280 -15.82 -29.56 8.53
C GLY A 280 -14.29 -29.40 8.40
N ILE A 281 -13.81 -28.23 7.99
CA ILE A 281 -12.38 -27.92 8.00
C ILE A 281 -11.97 -27.59 9.43
N GLU A 282 -11.04 -28.37 9.97
CA GLU A 282 -10.59 -28.20 11.34
C GLU A 282 -9.38 -27.28 11.44
N ILE A 283 -9.41 -26.38 12.43
CA ILE A 283 -8.24 -25.60 12.85
C ILE A 283 -7.43 -26.50 13.78
N PRO A 284 -6.13 -26.71 13.50
CA PRO A 284 -5.35 -27.72 14.19
C PRO A 284 -5.08 -27.36 15.66
N PHE A 285 -5.17 -28.34 16.53
CA PHE A 285 -4.59 -28.27 17.86
C PHE A 285 -3.14 -28.77 17.82
N PRO A 286 -2.24 -28.33 18.71
CA PRO A 286 -0.92 -28.91 18.85
C PRO A 286 -1.06 -30.41 19.16
N ARG A 287 -0.61 -31.27 18.24
CA ARG A 287 -0.62 -32.72 18.43
C ARG A 287 0.76 -33.18 18.85
N ARG A 288 0.83 -34.14 19.77
CA ARG A 288 2.04 -34.84 20.14
C ARG A 288 1.76 -36.34 20.17
N ASP A 289 2.52 -37.08 19.41
CA ASP A 289 2.51 -38.52 19.50
C ASP A 289 3.38 -38.97 20.64
N ILE A 290 2.79 -39.69 21.59
CA ILE A 290 3.52 -40.19 22.75
C ILE A 290 3.72 -41.71 22.57
N TRP A 291 4.95 -42.12 22.43
CA TRP A 291 5.31 -43.53 22.38
C TRP A 291 5.63 -44.03 23.78
N LEU A 292 4.76 -44.90 24.34
CA LEU A 292 4.94 -45.54 25.63
C LEU A 292 5.82 -46.80 25.44
N GLN A 293 7.07 -46.77 25.89
CA GLN A 293 7.99 -47.92 25.78
C GLN A 293 7.58 -49.09 26.68
N ASN A 294 6.79 -48.86 27.74
CA ASN A 294 6.35 -49.87 28.70
C ASN A 294 4.83 -49.80 29.00
N PRO A 295 3.98 -50.10 27.99
CA PRO A 295 2.53 -50.05 28.19
C PRO A 295 2.02 -50.98 29.27
N GLN A 296 2.72 -52.09 29.56
CA GLN A 296 2.37 -53.04 30.59
C GLN A 296 2.51 -52.50 32.02
N ALA A 297 3.38 -51.54 32.28
CA ALA A 297 3.53 -50.89 33.56
C ALA A 297 2.34 -49.99 33.95
N ILE A 298 1.63 -49.48 32.96
CA ILE A 298 0.45 -48.65 33.16
C ILE A 298 -0.82 -49.50 33.27
N ALA A 299 -0.84 -50.67 32.63
CA ALA A 299 -1.97 -51.59 32.70
C ALA A 299 -2.07 -52.37 34.03
N ALA A 300 -1.03 -52.32 34.87
CA ALA A 300 -1.00 -53.04 36.16
C ALA A 300 -1.78 -52.32 37.28
N GLU A 301 -2.05 -51.01 37.18
CA GLU A 301 -3.00 -50.32 38.02
C GLU A 301 -4.32 -50.24 37.23
N THR A 302 -5.27 -51.09 37.66
CA THR A 302 -6.64 -51.18 37.15
C THR A 302 -7.35 -49.82 37.27
N ILE A 303 -7.07 -48.93 36.32
CA ILE A 303 -8.02 -47.90 35.99
C ILE A 303 -8.94 -48.55 34.99
N ASP A 304 -10.17 -48.83 35.41
CA ASP A 304 -11.30 -49.19 34.57
C ASP A 304 -11.63 -47.95 33.68
N LEU A 305 -10.68 -47.63 32.79
CA LEU A 305 -10.92 -46.74 31.70
C LEU A 305 -11.85 -47.53 30.77
N ARG A 306 -13.15 -47.50 31.04
CA ARG A 306 -14.12 -47.51 29.98
C ARG A 306 -13.70 -46.35 29.07
N VAL A 307 -12.84 -46.68 28.10
CA VAL A 307 -12.76 -45.94 26.84
C VAL A 307 -14.16 -46.12 26.29
N GLU A 308 -15.05 -45.18 26.63
CA GLU A 308 -16.12 -44.88 25.74
C GLU A 308 -15.35 -44.62 24.42
N GLU A 309 -15.32 -45.60 23.52
CA GLU A 309 -15.20 -45.35 22.14
C GLU A 309 -16.25 -44.27 21.88
N LYS A 310 -15.80 -43.02 21.98
CA LYS A 310 -16.46 -41.97 21.25
C LYS A 310 -16.20 -42.37 19.79
N THR A 311 -17.05 -43.31 19.32
CA THR A 311 -17.45 -43.33 17.92
C THR A 311 -17.42 -41.87 17.51
N PRO A 312 -16.63 -41.54 16.43
CA PRO A 312 -16.67 -40.18 15.92
C PRO A 312 -18.15 -39.87 15.91
N LYS A 313 -18.56 -38.90 16.73
CA LYS A 313 -19.90 -38.37 16.63
C LYS A 313 -20.03 -38.06 15.16
N THR A 314 -20.68 -38.97 14.44
CA THR A 314 -21.46 -38.61 13.30
C THR A 314 -22.32 -37.48 13.86
N MET A 315 -21.78 -36.28 13.81
CA MET A 315 -22.53 -35.10 14.15
C MET A 315 -23.76 -35.24 13.32
N LEU A 316 -24.85 -35.29 14.01
CA LEU A 316 -26.18 -35.16 13.44
C LEU A 316 -26.03 -34.30 12.19
N SER A 317 -26.07 -34.96 11.05
CA SER A 317 -26.52 -34.35 9.84
C SER A 317 -27.97 -33.95 10.07
N SER A 318 -28.14 -32.88 10.90
CA SER A 318 -29.29 -32.04 10.73
C SER A 318 -29.22 -31.65 9.27
N SER A 319 -30.21 -32.07 8.53
CA SER A 319 -30.50 -31.73 7.16
C SER A 319 -30.71 -30.21 7.03
N MET A 320 -29.67 -29.45 7.33
CA MET A 320 -29.48 -28.15 6.74
C MET A 320 -29.05 -28.42 5.31
N ASN A 321 -29.75 -27.88 4.35
CA ASN A 321 -29.43 -27.84 2.94
C ASN A 321 -27.97 -27.38 2.78
N HIS A 322 -27.02 -28.30 2.94
CA HIS A 322 -25.61 -28.02 2.70
C HIS A 322 -25.47 -27.91 1.20
N ARG A 323 -25.29 -26.68 0.74
CA ARG A 323 -24.94 -26.42 -0.65
C ARG A 323 -23.70 -27.26 -1.00
N PRO A 324 -23.68 -28.00 -2.10
CA PRO A 324 -22.49 -28.76 -2.50
C PRO A 324 -21.31 -27.77 -2.67
N ALA A 325 -20.10 -28.21 -2.31
CA ALA A 325 -18.89 -27.44 -2.56
C ALA A 325 -18.71 -27.23 -4.07
N LEU A 326 -18.11 -26.13 -4.50
CA LEU A 326 -17.84 -25.89 -5.92
C LEU A 326 -17.03 -27.04 -6.53
N LYS A 327 -16.03 -27.57 -5.78
CA LYS A 327 -15.29 -28.76 -6.16
C LYS A 327 -16.22 -29.95 -6.50
N GLN A 328 -17.22 -30.17 -5.66
CA GLN A 328 -18.19 -31.27 -5.88
C GLN A 328 -19.09 -30.98 -7.07
N LEU A 329 -19.63 -29.76 -7.18
CA LEU A 329 -20.42 -29.32 -8.34
C LEU A 329 -19.65 -29.50 -9.64
N LEU A 330 -18.38 -29.05 -9.69
CA LEU A 330 -17.54 -29.20 -10.89
C LEU A 330 -17.32 -30.67 -11.22
N LYS A 331 -17.08 -31.56 -10.26
CA LYS A 331 -16.91 -33.01 -10.51
C LYS A 331 -18.18 -33.69 -11.01
N GLU A 332 -19.35 -33.18 -10.71
CA GLU A 332 -20.63 -33.66 -11.22
C GLU A 332 -20.85 -33.25 -12.70
N LEU A 333 -20.12 -32.23 -13.19
CA LEU A 333 -20.23 -31.77 -14.56
C LEU A 333 -19.44 -32.71 -15.51
N PRO A 334 -20.00 -33.07 -16.68
CA PRO A 334 -19.35 -33.97 -17.63
C PRO A 334 -17.95 -33.49 -18.08
N TYR A 335 -17.75 -32.21 -18.11
CA TYR A 335 -16.49 -31.57 -18.55
C TYR A 335 -15.34 -31.69 -17.55
N PHE A 336 -15.63 -31.92 -16.27
CA PHE A 336 -14.64 -31.94 -15.20
C PHE A 336 -14.62 -33.25 -14.41
N ALA A 337 -15.50 -34.22 -14.70
CA ALA A 337 -15.65 -35.44 -13.93
C ALA A 337 -14.36 -36.27 -13.83
N ASN A 338 -13.56 -36.30 -14.91
CA ASN A 338 -12.33 -37.09 -15.02
C ASN A 338 -11.05 -36.29 -14.71
N ILE A 339 -11.19 -35.03 -14.24
CA ILE A 339 -10.06 -34.17 -13.90
C ILE A 339 -9.61 -34.46 -12.47
N ASN A 340 -8.29 -34.54 -12.25
CA ASN A 340 -7.73 -34.74 -10.93
C ASN A 340 -7.89 -33.50 -10.04
N ASP A 341 -7.72 -33.65 -8.73
CA ASP A 341 -7.93 -32.57 -7.77
C ASP A 341 -6.96 -31.39 -7.93
N LEU A 342 -5.73 -31.64 -8.43
CA LEU A 342 -4.75 -30.57 -8.64
C LEU A 342 -5.16 -29.65 -9.79
N ASP A 343 -5.64 -30.21 -10.89
CA ASP A 343 -6.09 -29.42 -12.03
C ASP A 343 -7.44 -28.76 -11.72
N LEU A 344 -8.31 -29.43 -10.97
CA LEU A 344 -9.54 -28.83 -10.50
C LEU A 344 -9.30 -27.60 -9.58
N ARG A 345 -8.24 -27.65 -8.75
CA ARG A 345 -7.76 -26.48 -8.01
C ARG A 345 -7.43 -25.31 -8.97
N GLN A 346 -6.73 -25.60 -10.08
CA GLN A 346 -6.40 -24.56 -11.05
C GLN A 346 -7.65 -23.91 -11.66
N VAL A 347 -8.68 -24.71 -11.98
CA VAL A 347 -9.99 -24.19 -12.41
C VAL A 347 -10.62 -23.26 -11.36
N ILE A 348 -10.57 -23.68 -10.08
CA ILE A 348 -11.13 -22.90 -8.96
C ILE A 348 -10.39 -21.58 -8.73
N GLU A 349 -9.05 -21.60 -8.88
CA GLU A 349 -8.21 -20.40 -8.70
C GLU A 349 -8.30 -19.43 -9.88
N MET A 350 -8.43 -19.93 -11.11
CA MET A 350 -8.56 -19.09 -12.31
C MET A 350 -9.98 -18.56 -12.51
N GLY A 351 -10.97 -19.24 -11.96
CA GLY A 351 -12.37 -18.86 -12.09
C GLY A 351 -12.73 -17.64 -11.24
N GLU A 352 -13.65 -16.82 -11.74
CA GLU A 352 -14.16 -15.63 -11.07
C GLU A 352 -15.55 -15.89 -10.46
N ARG A 353 -15.75 -15.43 -9.22
CA ARG A 353 -17.06 -15.44 -8.55
C ARG A 353 -17.73 -14.08 -8.72
N LYS A 354 -18.77 -14.02 -9.56
CA LYS A 354 -19.50 -12.80 -9.86
C LYS A 354 -20.85 -12.76 -9.13
N ARG A 355 -21.05 -11.75 -8.30
CA ARG A 355 -22.37 -11.46 -7.71
C ARG A 355 -23.14 -10.51 -8.61
N LEU A 356 -24.39 -10.83 -8.84
CA LEU A 356 -25.31 -10.03 -9.62
C LEU A 356 -26.57 -9.78 -8.79
N ASN A 357 -27.14 -8.58 -8.89
CA ASN A 357 -28.41 -8.26 -8.28
C ASN A 357 -29.55 -8.89 -9.06
N ALA A 358 -30.77 -8.85 -8.55
CA ALA A 358 -31.94 -9.22 -9.33
C ALA A 358 -32.08 -8.34 -10.57
N GLU A 359 -32.57 -8.91 -11.68
CA GLU A 359 -32.78 -8.25 -12.96
C GLU A 359 -31.48 -7.71 -13.64
N GLU A 360 -30.29 -8.12 -13.16
CA GLU A 360 -29.01 -7.71 -13.75
C GLU A 360 -28.65 -8.62 -14.93
N ILE A 361 -28.21 -8.01 -16.05
CA ILE A 361 -27.83 -8.72 -17.26
C ILE A 361 -26.37 -9.13 -17.17
N LEU A 362 -26.09 -10.43 -17.32
CA LEU A 362 -24.74 -10.98 -17.41
C LEU A 362 -24.16 -10.80 -18.82
N VAL A 363 -24.95 -11.16 -19.84
CA VAL A 363 -24.59 -11.06 -21.26
C VAL A 363 -25.86 -10.88 -22.08
N LYS A 364 -25.81 -10.06 -23.14
CA LYS A 364 -26.92 -9.83 -24.07
C LYS A 364 -26.87 -10.81 -25.24
N GLN A 365 -28.05 -11.09 -25.81
CA GLN A 365 -28.18 -11.85 -27.04
C GLN A 365 -27.35 -11.18 -28.16
N GLY A 366 -26.55 -12.00 -28.86
CA GLY A 366 -25.66 -11.54 -29.93
C GLY A 366 -24.28 -11.07 -29.48
N GLU A 367 -24.02 -10.95 -28.18
CA GLU A 367 -22.69 -10.61 -27.66
C GLU A 367 -21.80 -11.85 -27.53
N TYR A 368 -20.49 -11.66 -27.67
CA TYR A 368 -19.48 -12.69 -27.35
C TYR A 368 -19.11 -12.58 -25.87
N PHE A 369 -19.29 -13.68 -25.14
CA PHE A 369 -18.91 -13.76 -23.73
C PHE A 369 -18.21 -15.10 -23.49
N ARG A 370 -16.90 -15.08 -23.38
CA ARG A 370 -16.02 -16.26 -23.40
C ARG A 370 -15.81 -16.86 -22.02
N PHE A 371 -16.92 -17.20 -21.35
CA PHE A 371 -16.90 -17.86 -20.05
C PHE A 371 -17.89 -19.03 -20.02
N PHE A 372 -17.45 -20.09 -19.36
CA PHE A 372 -18.34 -21.15 -18.91
C PHE A 372 -18.88 -20.75 -17.53
N CYS A 373 -20.17 -20.81 -17.34
CA CYS A 373 -20.87 -20.28 -16.19
C CYS A 373 -21.54 -21.37 -15.37
N VAL A 374 -21.29 -21.41 -14.05
CA VAL A 374 -21.97 -22.30 -13.10
C VAL A 374 -22.75 -21.45 -12.10
N VAL A 375 -24.04 -21.69 -11.94
CA VAL A 375 -24.89 -20.99 -10.97
C VAL A 375 -24.63 -21.57 -9.59
N LEU A 376 -23.99 -20.80 -8.71
CA LEU A 376 -23.76 -21.24 -7.33
C LEU A 376 -24.95 -20.92 -6.42
N ILE A 377 -25.58 -19.76 -6.61
CA ILE A 377 -26.74 -19.26 -5.86
C ILE A 377 -27.65 -18.53 -6.80
N GLY A 378 -28.95 -18.63 -6.56
CA GLY A 378 -29.96 -17.83 -7.27
C GLY A 378 -30.42 -18.50 -8.56
N LYS A 379 -31.01 -17.70 -9.44
CA LYS A 379 -31.61 -18.16 -10.70
C LYS A 379 -31.23 -17.18 -11.82
N VAL A 380 -30.96 -17.76 -13.00
CA VAL A 380 -30.63 -17.01 -14.21
C VAL A 380 -31.62 -17.40 -15.32
N ASP A 381 -32.29 -16.42 -15.85
CA ASP A 381 -33.21 -16.55 -16.98
C ASP A 381 -32.48 -16.43 -18.31
N ALA A 382 -32.69 -17.35 -19.21
CA ALA A 382 -32.31 -17.24 -20.62
C ALA A 382 -33.49 -16.66 -21.40
N ILE A 383 -33.35 -15.43 -21.87
CA ILE A 383 -34.42 -14.67 -22.55
C ILE A 383 -34.04 -14.51 -24.01
N TYR A 384 -34.93 -14.94 -24.86
CA TYR A 384 -34.83 -14.67 -26.31
C TYR A 384 -35.58 -13.39 -26.64
N GLU A 385 -34.90 -12.42 -27.19
CA GLU A 385 -35.43 -11.12 -27.57
C GLU A 385 -35.49 -10.98 -29.09
N ASN A 386 -36.69 -10.74 -29.62
CA ASN A 386 -36.88 -10.35 -31.01
C ASN A 386 -37.75 -9.08 -31.04
N ASP A 387 -37.71 -8.30 -32.13
CA ASP A 387 -38.37 -6.97 -32.27
C ASP A 387 -39.81 -6.85 -31.75
N LYS A 388 -40.47 -8.00 -31.53
CA LYS A 388 -41.91 -8.04 -31.14
C LYS A 388 -42.18 -8.88 -29.88
N ILE A 389 -41.27 -9.73 -29.42
CA ILE A 389 -41.57 -10.71 -28.37
C ILE A 389 -40.30 -10.94 -27.53
N SER A 390 -40.45 -10.84 -26.20
CA SER A 390 -39.42 -11.27 -25.23
C SER A 390 -39.94 -12.53 -24.54
N ASN A 391 -39.35 -13.67 -24.80
CA ASN A 391 -39.72 -14.95 -24.22
C ASN A 391 -38.62 -15.53 -23.37
N ARG A 392 -38.97 -15.89 -22.12
CA ARG A 392 -38.10 -16.68 -21.26
C ARG A 392 -38.09 -18.15 -21.71
N LEU A 393 -36.94 -18.63 -22.16
CA LEU A 393 -36.81 -20.00 -22.68
C LEU A 393 -36.44 -21.00 -21.58
N PHE A 394 -35.49 -20.64 -20.70
CA PHE A 394 -34.99 -21.51 -19.66
C PHE A 394 -34.74 -20.72 -18.38
N VAL A 395 -34.71 -21.43 -17.26
CA VAL A 395 -34.25 -20.95 -15.96
C VAL A 395 -33.14 -21.87 -15.51
N PHE A 396 -31.99 -21.31 -15.24
CA PHE A 396 -30.87 -22.02 -14.64
C PHE A 396 -30.89 -21.78 -13.13
N GLU A 397 -30.97 -22.86 -12.37
CA GLU A 397 -30.98 -22.85 -10.91
C GLU A 397 -29.59 -23.17 -10.32
N SER A 398 -29.49 -23.10 -9.00
CA SER A 398 -28.23 -23.45 -8.30
C SER A 398 -27.79 -24.87 -8.63
N GLY A 399 -26.57 -25.04 -9.14
CA GLY A 399 -26.00 -26.28 -9.64
C GLY A 399 -26.02 -26.41 -11.16
N ASP A 400 -26.86 -25.62 -11.85
CA ASP A 400 -26.89 -25.62 -13.30
C ASP A 400 -25.72 -24.82 -13.90
N TYR A 401 -25.45 -25.08 -15.19
CA TYR A 401 -24.42 -24.41 -15.94
C TYR A 401 -24.88 -24.00 -17.34
N PHE A 402 -24.23 -23.01 -17.91
CA PHE A 402 -24.51 -22.50 -19.24
C PHE A 402 -23.25 -21.85 -19.86
N GLY A 403 -23.34 -21.56 -21.16
CA GLY A 403 -22.26 -20.87 -21.87
C GLY A 403 -21.23 -21.80 -22.50
N GLU A 404 -21.42 -23.12 -22.40
CA GLU A 404 -20.53 -24.12 -23.00
C GLU A 404 -20.48 -24.02 -24.53
N LEU A 405 -21.62 -23.86 -25.18
CA LEU A 405 -21.68 -23.74 -26.63
C LEU A 405 -21.05 -22.46 -27.15
N PRO A 406 -21.41 -21.28 -26.64
CA PRO A 406 -20.75 -20.03 -27.04
C PRO A 406 -19.23 -20.06 -26.81
N LEU A 407 -18.77 -20.64 -25.72
CA LEU A 407 -17.35 -20.73 -25.39
C LEU A 407 -16.62 -21.73 -26.32
N MET A 408 -17.17 -22.95 -26.47
CA MET A 408 -16.49 -24.06 -27.15
C MET A 408 -16.53 -23.91 -28.68
N LEU A 409 -17.55 -23.22 -29.19
CA LEU A 409 -17.73 -23.03 -30.64
C LEU A 409 -17.34 -21.64 -31.12
N ASP A 410 -17.00 -20.73 -30.19
CA ASP A 410 -16.72 -19.30 -30.40
C ASP A 410 -17.86 -18.63 -31.20
N ILE A 411 -19.06 -18.74 -30.67
CA ILE A 411 -20.28 -18.12 -31.20
C ILE A 411 -20.87 -17.09 -30.25
N PRO A 412 -21.63 -16.13 -30.80
CA PRO A 412 -22.32 -15.17 -29.92
C PRO A 412 -23.42 -15.85 -29.10
N TYR A 413 -23.75 -15.29 -27.95
CA TYR A 413 -24.79 -15.81 -27.08
C TYR A 413 -26.16 -15.77 -27.80
N PRO A 414 -26.91 -16.87 -27.78
CA PRO A 414 -28.19 -16.98 -28.49
C PRO A 414 -29.33 -16.28 -27.74
N THR A 415 -29.15 -15.99 -26.45
CA THR A 415 -30.14 -15.43 -25.53
C THR A 415 -29.50 -14.41 -24.62
N THR A 416 -30.27 -13.45 -24.13
CA THR A 416 -29.88 -12.58 -23.04
C THR A 416 -29.96 -13.36 -21.72
N MET A 417 -28.85 -13.39 -20.96
CA MET A 417 -28.78 -14.05 -19.66
C MET A 417 -28.96 -13.01 -18.58
N ARG A 418 -30.09 -13.09 -17.82
CA ARG A 418 -30.49 -12.13 -16.81
C ARG A 418 -30.82 -12.85 -15.50
N THR A 419 -30.38 -12.33 -14.38
CA THR A 419 -30.69 -12.86 -13.07
C THR A 419 -32.15 -12.60 -12.69
N ALA A 420 -32.88 -13.64 -12.25
CA ALA A 420 -34.24 -13.50 -11.73
C ALA A 420 -34.26 -13.03 -10.26
N GLU A 421 -33.21 -13.36 -9.52
CA GLU A 421 -33.00 -13.01 -8.10
C GLU A 421 -31.50 -12.73 -7.84
N PRO A 422 -31.13 -12.17 -6.69
CA PRO A 422 -29.70 -11.97 -6.37
C PRO A 422 -28.93 -13.28 -6.49
N SER A 423 -27.96 -13.32 -7.40
CA SER A 423 -27.30 -14.56 -7.81
C SER A 423 -25.79 -14.49 -7.64
N LEU A 424 -25.16 -15.63 -7.38
CA LEU A 424 -23.72 -15.82 -7.42
C LEU A 424 -23.39 -16.82 -8.50
N ILE A 425 -22.58 -16.40 -9.47
CA ILE A 425 -22.21 -17.22 -10.64
C ILE A 425 -20.69 -17.40 -10.61
N PHE A 426 -20.26 -18.62 -10.86
CA PHE A 426 -18.85 -18.96 -11.08
C PHE A 426 -18.56 -18.93 -12.57
N LEU A 427 -17.61 -18.10 -12.98
CA LEU A 427 -17.22 -17.87 -14.36
C LEU A 427 -15.86 -18.52 -14.60
N ILE A 428 -15.79 -19.48 -15.52
CA ILE A 428 -14.54 -20.12 -15.91
C ILE A 428 -14.14 -19.53 -17.27
N PRO A 429 -13.00 -18.82 -17.36
CA PRO A 429 -12.58 -18.16 -18.60
C PRO A 429 -12.09 -19.18 -19.65
N GLN A 430 -12.12 -18.78 -20.91
CA GLN A 430 -11.67 -19.60 -22.05
C GLN A 430 -10.22 -20.09 -21.90
N GLU A 431 -9.36 -19.26 -21.33
CA GLU A 431 -7.95 -19.55 -21.09
C GLU A 431 -7.76 -20.76 -20.18
N CYS A 432 -8.67 -20.97 -19.23
CA CYS A 432 -8.66 -22.13 -18.35
C CYS A 432 -8.90 -23.42 -19.15
N PHE A 433 -9.90 -23.42 -20.03
CA PHE A 433 -10.15 -24.57 -20.92
C PHE A 433 -8.99 -24.79 -21.88
N GLN A 434 -8.37 -23.76 -22.39
CA GLN A 434 -7.20 -23.87 -23.26
C GLN A 434 -6.05 -24.62 -22.55
N ILE A 435 -5.75 -24.27 -21.32
CA ILE A 435 -4.72 -24.95 -20.53
C ILE A 435 -5.10 -26.42 -20.30
N LEU A 436 -6.34 -26.69 -19.88
CA LEU A 436 -6.81 -28.02 -19.59
C LEU A 436 -6.78 -28.93 -20.86
N LEU A 437 -7.24 -28.42 -21.98
CA LEU A 437 -7.27 -29.17 -23.23
C LEU A 437 -5.87 -29.48 -23.79
N HIS A 438 -4.91 -28.56 -23.58
CA HIS A 438 -3.51 -28.83 -23.93
C HIS A 438 -2.87 -29.87 -23.00
N GLN A 439 -3.21 -29.84 -21.71
CA GLN A 439 -2.68 -30.80 -20.74
C GLN A 439 -3.33 -32.16 -20.81
N TYR A 440 -4.61 -32.22 -21.20
CA TYR A 440 -5.42 -33.43 -21.33
C TYR A 440 -6.11 -33.48 -22.69
N PRO A 441 -5.41 -33.91 -23.76
CA PRO A 441 -5.99 -33.99 -25.11
C PRO A 441 -7.28 -34.85 -25.20
N HIS A 442 -7.38 -35.89 -24.39
CA HIS A 442 -8.60 -36.72 -24.30
C HIS A 442 -9.81 -35.99 -23.72
N LEU A 443 -9.61 -34.90 -23.02
CA LEU A 443 -10.70 -34.06 -22.53
C LEU A 443 -11.50 -33.47 -23.70
N ALA A 444 -10.84 -33.15 -24.82
CA ALA A 444 -11.51 -32.69 -26.04
C ALA A 444 -12.53 -33.69 -26.59
N ASP A 445 -12.24 -34.96 -26.48
CA ASP A 445 -13.18 -36.05 -26.91
C ASP A 445 -14.39 -36.09 -25.98
N HIS A 446 -14.17 -36.08 -24.66
CA HIS A 446 -15.26 -36.06 -23.69
C HIS A 446 -16.13 -34.80 -23.81
N VAL A 447 -15.50 -33.64 -24.03
CA VAL A 447 -16.21 -32.38 -24.28
C VAL A 447 -17.04 -32.45 -25.53
N ALA A 448 -16.48 -33.04 -26.63
CA ALA A 448 -17.19 -33.20 -27.90
C ALA A 448 -18.37 -34.18 -27.75
N GLU A 449 -18.19 -35.26 -27.03
CA GLU A 449 -19.27 -36.25 -26.75
C GLU A 449 -20.38 -35.59 -25.87
N ALA A 450 -20.01 -34.89 -24.81
CA ALA A 450 -20.97 -34.24 -23.93
C ALA A 450 -21.79 -33.13 -24.65
N LEU A 451 -21.16 -32.38 -25.56
CA LEU A 451 -21.84 -31.41 -26.41
C LEU A 451 -22.74 -32.09 -27.46
N ALA A 452 -22.29 -33.18 -28.07
CA ALA A 452 -23.08 -33.92 -29.05
C ALA A 452 -24.34 -34.56 -28.45
N GLN A 453 -24.28 -35.00 -27.18
CA GLN A 453 -25.45 -35.53 -26.47
C GLN A 453 -26.55 -34.48 -26.25
N ARG A 454 -26.22 -33.19 -26.33
CA ARG A 454 -27.20 -32.07 -26.28
C ARG A 454 -27.76 -31.72 -27.65
N GLN A 455 -28.15 -32.73 -28.41
CA GLN A 455 -28.61 -32.60 -29.80
C GLN A 455 -29.73 -31.58 -29.96
N ASP A 456 -30.71 -31.55 -29.04
CA ASP A 456 -31.79 -30.56 -29.03
C ASP A 456 -31.30 -29.09 -28.94
N THR A 457 -30.17 -28.89 -28.29
CA THR A 457 -29.57 -27.55 -28.15
C THR A 457 -28.77 -27.20 -29.40
N LEU A 458 -28.05 -28.13 -29.99
CA LEU A 458 -27.36 -27.97 -31.27
C LEU A 458 -28.36 -27.72 -32.43
N ASP A 459 -29.45 -28.46 -32.50
CA ASP A 459 -30.48 -28.28 -33.52
C ASP A 459 -31.12 -26.92 -33.46
N ARG A 460 -31.37 -26.38 -32.28
CA ARG A 460 -31.87 -24.99 -32.10
C ARG A 460 -30.87 -23.93 -32.57
N HIS A 461 -29.58 -24.20 -32.53
CA HIS A 461 -28.54 -23.31 -33.01
C HIS A 461 -28.12 -23.56 -34.46
N LYS A 462 -28.62 -24.62 -35.07
CA LYS A 462 -28.24 -25.07 -36.44
C LYS A 462 -28.32 -23.94 -37.46
N GLN A 463 -29.45 -23.23 -37.50
CA GLN A 463 -29.67 -22.16 -38.45
C GLN A 463 -28.66 -21.02 -38.23
N LYS A 464 -28.37 -20.67 -36.94
CA LYS A 464 -27.42 -19.62 -36.61
C LYS A 464 -25.98 -20.02 -36.96
N LEU A 465 -25.60 -21.27 -36.72
CA LEU A 465 -24.29 -21.80 -37.05
C LEU A 465 -24.07 -21.81 -38.58
N GLN A 466 -25.10 -22.14 -39.35
CA GLN A 466 -25.07 -22.06 -40.81
C GLN A 466 -24.97 -20.64 -41.34
N GLU A 467 -25.74 -19.69 -40.75
CA GLU A 467 -25.65 -18.23 -41.06
C GLU A 467 -24.26 -17.66 -40.82
N LEU A 468 -23.57 -18.16 -39.81
CA LEU A 468 -22.20 -17.75 -39.45
C LEU A 468 -21.12 -18.52 -40.30
N GLY A 469 -21.54 -19.43 -41.19
CA GLY A 469 -20.62 -20.24 -42.03
C GLY A 469 -19.76 -21.20 -41.25
N LEU A 470 -20.16 -21.58 -40.03
CA LEU A 470 -19.39 -22.43 -39.13
C LEU A 470 -19.67 -23.92 -39.28
N CYS A 471 -20.76 -24.29 -39.92
CA CYS A 471 -21.12 -25.66 -40.18
C CYS A 471 -21.96 -25.82 -41.47
N ASN A 472 -21.91 -27.03 -42.06
CA ASN A 472 -22.72 -27.45 -43.17
C ASN A 472 -23.71 -28.55 -42.74
N ASP A 473 -24.69 -28.90 -43.55
CA ASP A 473 -25.65 -29.98 -43.24
C ASP A 473 -24.98 -31.34 -42.97
N ASN A 474 -23.86 -31.63 -43.60
CA ASN A 474 -23.10 -32.86 -43.38
C ASN A 474 -22.45 -32.91 -41.99
N ASP A 475 -22.11 -31.79 -41.42
CA ASP A 475 -21.46 -31.70 -40.09
C ASP A 475 -22.40 -32.15 -38.98
N PHE A 476 -23.72 -31.95 -39.15
CA PHE A 476 -24.75 -32.41 -38.21
C PHE A 476 -24.98 -33.93 -38.27
N ASN A 477 -24.55 -34.61 -39.35
CA ASN A 477 -24.57 -36.06 -39.40
C ASN A 477 -23.46 -36.71 -38.58
N HIS A 478 -22.37 -35.93 -38.30
CA HIS A 478 -21.23 -36.38 -37.50
C HIS A 478 -20.83 -35.29 -36.49
N PRO A 479 -21.70 -34.95 -35.54
CA PRO A 479 -21.51 -33.77 -34.66
C PRO A 479 -20.24 -33.89 -33.81
N ILE A 480 -19.89 -35.06 -33.32
CA ILE A 480 -18.69 -35.27 -32.50
C ILE A 480 -17.42 -34.91 -33.30
N VAL A 481 -17.31 -35.31 -34.53
CA VAL A 481 -16.14 -35.04 -35.38
C VAL A 481 -15.99 -33.57 -35.66
N TRP A 482 -17.11 -32.92 -36.02
CA TRP A 482 -17.15 -31.48 -36.27
C TRP A 482 -16.80 -30.66 -35.02
N ILE A 483 -17.40 -30.97 -33.86
CA ILE A 483 -17.11 -30.29 -32.60
C ILE A 483 -15.63 -30.44 -32.25
N ARG A 484 -15.07 -31.64 -32.37
CA ARG A 484 -13.65 -31.91 -32.11
C ARG A 484 -12.73 -31.08 -33.01
N GLN A 485 -13.02 -31.02 -34.30
CA GLN A 485 -12.26 -30.17 -35.24
C GLN A 485 -12.34 -28.69 -34.83
N ARG A 486 -13.53 -28.23 -34.45
CA ARG A 486 -13.75 -26.87 -34.02
C ARG A 486 -12.98 -26.54 -32.75
N LEU A 487 -13.01 -27.41 -31.75
CA LEU A 487 -12.21 -27.28 -30.53
C LEU A 487 -10.72 -27.22 -30.84
N SER A 488 -10.23 -28.07 -31.75
CA SER A 488 -8.81 -28.05 -32.16
C SER A 488 -8.41 -26.72 -32.81
N GLN A 489 -9.30 -26.11 -33.61
CA GLN A 489 -9.06 -24.81 -34.23
C GLN A 489 -9.04 -23.66 -33.21
N ILE A 490 -10.02 -23.62 -32.30
CA ILE A 490 -10.20 -22.52 -31.33
C ILE A 490 -9.11 -22.58 -30.26
N PHE A 491 -8.79 -23.74 -29.73
CA PHE A 491 -7.86 -23.94 -28.64
C PHE A 491 -6.43 -24.30 -29.08
N GLY A 492 -6.19 -24.39 -30.41
CA GLY A 492 -4.85 -24.66 -30.97
C GLY A 492 -4.31 -26.07 -30.63
N LEU A 493 -5.18 -27.10 -30.53
CA LEU A 493 -4.77 -28.43 -30.20
C LEU A 493 -4.07 -29.07 -31.43
N ILE A 494 -2.90 -29.64 -31.20
CA ILE A 494 -2.21 -30.39 -32.24
C ILE A 494 -3.02 -31.66 -32.49
N GLN A 495 -3.50 -31.88 -33.73
CA GLN A 495 -4.13 -33.13 -34.10
C GLN A 495 -3.05 -34.24 -34.02
N SER A 496 -3.15 -35.10 -33.01
CA SER A 496 -2.45 -36.38 -33.07
C SER A 496 -3.10 -37.18 -34.20
N GLU A 497 -2.44 -37.22 -35.36
CA GLU A 497 -2.76 -38.18 -36.39
C GLU A 497 -2.67 -39.58 -35.77
N SER A 498 -3.80 -40.24 -35.61
CA SER A 498 -3.91 -41.68 -35.31
C SER A 498 -4.14 -42.48 -36.57
#